data_9e8af250ec67942f5120e69df2d6db23
#
_entry.id   9e8af250ec67942f5120e69df2d6db23
#
_cell.length_a   1.000
_cell.length_b   1.000
_cell.length_c   1.000
_cell.angle_alpha   90.00
_cell.angle_beta   90.00
_cell.angle_gamma   90.00
#
_symmetry.space_group_name_H-M   'P 1'
#
loop_
_entity.id
_entity.type
_entity.pdbx_description
1 polymer ?
#
loop_
_entity_poly.entity_id
_entity_poly.type
_entity_poly.pdbx_seq_one_letter_code
_entity_poly.pdbx_strand_id
1 'polypeptide(L)'
;MKATLILAALGCTWCWGQATDDCKPSVLNIPEAKYPCVYPDNRAMFRVVAPDAQKVTVRIGRGFDMTKGPDGVWSVTTTPLVVGFHYYSLQIDGATVADPSTMTYFGSGWQNSGIEIPEAAGVDYHLAKDVPHGHVSQQWYSSKVTGRWRRCFVYTPPDYGTNVKARYPVLYLLHGWGEDETGWFTQGHVDLIMDNLIAARKAKPMIIVMDNLNAVKPGESAAIFAARGLVPAPGAAPAARGGTGSPGQGVPPAGTVAGAQPGRGATPGGRGAGGMGRTTFTEMMFTDLIPMVERTYRALPGRENRAMAGLSMGGGQTFTTALNNLDKFAYLGGFSGSCGGRGGTFDPKTTCGGAFADPAAFNKKVKVLFLGIGSAEGQGLSLIHI
;
A
#
# COMPACT_ATOMS: atom_id res chain seq x y z
N MET A 1 -42.79 -77.69 -20.84
CA MET A 1 -42.18 -76.80 -19.79
C MET A 1 -41.31 -75.80 -20.53
N LYS A 2 -41.76 -74.54 -20.60
CA LYS A 2 -41.03 -73.43 -21.25
C LYS A 2 -40.40 -72.59 -20.14
N ALA A 3 -39.07 -72.51 -20.10
CA ALA A 3 -38.30 -71.66 -19.17
C ALA A 3 -38.13 -70.25 -19.76
N THR A 4 -38.63 -69.25 -19.09
CA THR A 4 -38.50 -67.86 -19.46
C THR A 4 -37.30 -67.30 -18.71
N LEU A 5 -36.23 -66.88 -19.44
CA LEU A 5 -35.11 -66.14 -18.87
C LEU A 5 -35.47 -64.65 -18.74
N ILE A 6 -35.39 -64.11 -17.53
CA ILE A 6 -35.51 -62.71 -17.27
C ILE A 6 -34.07 -62.12 -17.20
N LEU A 7 -33.71 -61.26 -18.17
CA LEU A 7 -32.47 -60.49 -18.15
C LEU A 7 -32.73 -59.23 -17.29
N ALA A 8 -32.08 -59.18 -16.14
CA ALA A 8 -32.04 -57.94 -15.33
C ALA A 8 -30.92 -57.02 -15.88
N ALA A 9 -31.29 -55.91 -16.50
CA ALA A 9 -30.39 -54.84 -16.88
C ALA A 9 -30.04 -53.99 -15.65
N LEU A 10 -28.82 -54.11 -15.14
CA LEU A 10 -28.23 -53.21 -14.15
C LEU A 10 -27.87 -51.88 -14.85
N GLY A 11 -28.74 -50.86 -14.67
CA GLY A 11 -28.46 -49.51 -15.06
C GLY A 11 -27.46 -48.87 -14.07
N CYS A 12 -26.18 -48.77 -14.46
CA CYS A 12 -25.21 -47.90 -13.76
C CYS A 12 -25.61 -46.46 -14.00
N THR A 13 -26.32 -45.83 -13.07
CA THR A 13 -26.45 -44.36 -13.01
C THR A 13 -25.13 -43.77 -12.56
N TRP A 14 -24.35 -43.25 -13.52
CA TRP A 14 -23.24 -42.38 -13.20
C TRP A 14 -23.80 -41.12 -12.57
N CYS A 15 -23.76 -41.06 -11.25
CA CYS A 15 -23.89 -39.76 -10.53
C CYS A 15 -22.68 -38.92 -10.90
N TRP A 16 -22.88 -38.05 -11.86
CA TRP A 16 -22.00 -36.89 -12.01
C TRP A 16 -22.25 -36.01 -10.78
N GLY A 17 -21.43 -36.20 -9.76
CA GLY A 17 -21.34 -35.22 -8.68
C GLY A 17 -21.01 -33.88 -9.32
N GLN A 18 -21.96 -32.95 -9.30
CA GLN A 18 -21.63 -31.56 -9.53
C GLN A 18 -20.60 -31.20 -8.47
N ALA A 19 -19.36 -30.98 -8.92
CA ALA A 19 -18.36 -30.38 -8.06
C ALA A 19 -18.96 -29.05 -7.56
N THR A 20 -19.27 -29.00 -6.28
CA THR A 20 -19.73 -27.76 -5.66
C THR A 20 -18.62 -26.75 -5.88
N ASP A 21 -18.93 -25.65 -6.56
CA ASP A 21 -18.01 -24.54 -6.71
C ASP A 21 -17.77 -23.95 -5.30
N ASP A 22 -16.64 -24.30 -4.69
CA ASP A 22 -16.27 -23.88 -3.34
C ASP A 22 -15.58 -22.50 -3.32
N CYS A 23 -15.64 -21.78 -4.44
CA CYS A 23 -15.15 -20.41 -4.57
C CYS A 23 -16.01 -19.45 -3.75
N LYS A 24 -15.44 -18.81 -2.73
CA LYS A 24 -16.15 -17.84 -1.87
C LYS A 24 -15.90 -16.42 -2.36
N PRO A 25 -16.95 -15.57 -2.48
CA PRO A 25 -16.76 -14.16 -2.81
C PRO A 25 -15.72 -13.48 -1.91
N SER A 26 -14.88 -12.66 -2.50
CA SER A 26 -13.91 -11.85 -1.73
C SER A 26 -14.67 -10.91 -0.77
N VAL A 27 -14.14 -10.74 0.43
CA VAL A 27 -14.68 -9.83 1.46
C VAL A 27 -14.66 -8.36 1.03
N LEU A 28 -13.87 -8.02 -0.01
CA LEU A 28 -13.76 -6.68 -0.56
C LEU A 28 -14.73 -6.43 -1.73
N ASN A 29 -15.57 -7.39 -2.07
CA ASN A 29 -16.59 -7.18 -3.08
C ASN A 29 -17.67 -6.20 -2.60
N ILE A 30 -18.25 -5.46 -3.54
CA ILE A 30 -19.47 -4.70 -3.26
C ILE A 30 -20.62 -5.67 -2.92
N PRO A 31 -21.66 -5.22 -2.20
CA PRO A 31 -22.78 -6.09 -1.87
C PRO A 31 -23.31 -6.85 -3.08
N GLU A 32 -23.59 -8.14 -2.89
CA GLU A 32 -24.13 -9.09 -3.89
C GLU A 32 -23.18 -9.48 -5.04
N ALA A 33 -22.01 -8.86 -5.19
CA ALA A 33 -21.04 -9.27 -6.19
C ALA A 33 -20.40 -10.61 -5.83
N LYS A 34 -20.54 -11.59 -6.73
CA LYS A 34 -20.04 -12.96 -6.53
C LYS A 34 -18.55 -13.09 -6.90
N TYR A 35 -18.04 -12.18 -7.71
CA TYR A 35 -16.65 -12.20 -8.20
C TYR A 35 -15.99 -10.84 -7.96
N PRO A 36 -14.64 -10.88 -7.78
CA PRO A 36 -13.78 -12.05 -7.67
C PRO A 36 -14.12 -12.93 -6.48
N CYS A 37 -13.86 -14.23 -6.61
CA CYS A 37 -13.98 -15.17 -5.51
C CYS A 37 -12.66 -15.95 -5.28
N VAL A 38 -12.48 -16.48 -4.08
CA VAL A 38 -11.26 -17.16 -3.66
C VAL A 38 -11.56 -18.61 -3.30
N TYR A 39 -10.76 -19.52 -3.86
CA TYR A 39 -10.80 -20.95 -3.55
C TYR A 39 -10.02 -21.29 -2.28
N PRO A 40 -10.30 -22.44 -1.63
CA PRO A 40 -9.55 -22.85 -0.42
C PRO A 40 -8.05 -23.04 -0.62
N ASP A 41 -7.59 -23.20 -1.85
CA ASP A 41 -6.18 -23.31 -2.22
C ASP A 41 -5.55 -21.96 -2.63
N ASN A 42 -6.19 -20.85 -2.29
CA ASN A 42 -5.76 -19.48 -2.57
C ASN A 42 -5.76 -19.08 -4.05
N ARG A 43 -6.30 -19.88 -4.95
CA ARG A 43 -6.58 -19.41 -6.31
C ARG A 43 -7.73 -18.42 -6.26
N ALA A 44 -7.71 -17.44 -7.14
CA ALA A 44 -8.81 -16.48 -7.29
C ALA A 44 -9.44 -16.60 -8.68
N MET A 45 -10.77 -16.58 -8.75
CA MET A 45 -11.52 -16.52 -10.00
C MET A 45 -12.07 -15.12 -10.23
N PHE A 46 -11.80 -14.59 -11.40
CA PHE A 46 -12.31 -13.29 -11.87
C PHE A 46 -13.31 -13.51 -13.00
N ARG A 47 -14.36 -12.69 -13.01
CA ARG A 47 -15.35 -12.67 -14.11
C ARG A 47 -15.70 -11.24 -14.44
N VAL A 48 -15.71 -10.91 -15.73
CA VAL A 48 -15.94 -9.55 -16.25
C VAL A 48 -16.91 -9.62 -17.42
N VAL A 49 -17.96 -8.83 -17.39
CA VAL A 49 -18.89 -8.67 -18.51
C VAL A 49 -18.36 -7.60 -19.44
N ALA A 50 -17.83 -8.00 -20.58
CA ALA A 50 -17.29 -7.10 -21.61
C ALA A 50 -17.51 -7.72 -23.00
N PRO A 51 -18.77 -7.74 -23.49
CA PRO A 51 -19.14 -8.50 -24.70
C PRO A 51 -18.44 -7.99 -25.95
N ASP A 52 -18.15 -6.70 -26.04
CA ASP A 52 -17.52 -6.09 -27.21
C ASP A 52 -15.98 -6.10 -27.16
N ALA A 53 -15.39 -6.42 -26.00
CA ALA A 53 -13.94 -6.46 -25.83
C ALA A 53 -13.29 -7.56 -26.69
N GLN A 54 -12.10 -7.25 -27.20
CA GLN A 54 -11.27 -8.17 -27.97
C GLN A 54 -10.23 -8.88 -27.06
N LYS A 55 -9.81 -8.22 -25.99
CA LYS A 55 -8.85 -8.76 -25.01
C LYS A 55 -9.14 -8.22 -23.62
N VAL A 56 -9.20 -9.14 -22.65
CA VAL A 56 -9.30 -8.78 -21.22
C VAL A 56 -8.21 -9.52 -20.45
N THR A 57 -7.52 -8.82 -19.56
CA THR A 57 -6.46 -9.35 -18.70
C THR A 57 -6.65 -8.84 -17.29
N VAL A 58 -6.56 -9.70 -16.28
CA VAL A 58 -6.43 -9.31 -14.88
C VAL A 58 -4.95 -9.11 -14.55
N ARG A 59 -4.60 -7.99 -13.99
CA ARG A 59 -3.24 -7.70 -13.50
C ARG A 59 -3.22 -7.69 -11.97
N ILE A 60 -2.63 -8.75 -11.42
CA ILE A 60 -2.43 -8.95 -9.99
C ILE A 60 -1.01 -9.49 -9.76
N GLY A 61 -0.06 -8.60 -9.44
CA GLY A 61 1.36 -8.92 -9.46
C GLY A 61 1.90 -9.19 -10.88
N ARG A 62 1.22 -10.08 -11.63
CA ARG A 62 1.45 -10.37 -13.05
C ARG A 62 0.13 -10.33 -13.84
N GLY A 63 0.19 -10.49 -15.16
CA GLY A 63 -0.99 -10.58 -16.02
C GLY A 63 -1.53 -12.01 -16.12
N PHE A 64 -2.86 -12.13 -16.09
CA PHE A 64 -3.60 -13.35 -16.39
C PHE A 64 -4.60 -13.04 -17.49
N ASP A 65 -4.36 -13.54 -18.70
CA ASP A 65 -5.27 -13.36 -19.84
C ASP A 65 -6.56 -14.14 -19.59
N MET A 66 -7.70 -13.48 -19.83
CA MET A 66 -9.03 -14.05 -19.63
C MET A 66 -9.54 -14.73 -20.89
N THR A 67 -10.40 -15.72 -20.74
CA THR A 67 -11.09 -16.41 -21.83
C THR A 67 -12.54 -15.92 -21.90
N LYS A 68 -12.99 -15.54 -23.12
CA LYS A 68 -14.36 -15.11 -23.38
C LYS A 68 -15.30 -16.30 -23.54
N GLY A 69 -16.36 -16.35 -22.76
CA GLY A 69 -17.43 -17.29 -22.89
C GLY A 69 -18.41 -16.91 -24.00
N PRO A 70 -19.30 -17.83 -24.41
CA PRO A 70 -20.33 -17.57 -25.43
C PRO A 70 -21.35 -16.50 -24.99
N ASP A 71 -21.48 -16.29 -23.69
CA ASP A 71 -22.32 -15.27 -23.07
C ASP A 71 -21.69 -13.87 -23.03
N GLY A 72 -20.49 -13.69 -23.61
CA GLY A 72 -19.75 -12.44 -23.58
C GLY A 72 -19.04 -12.15 -22.25
N VAL A 73 -19.08 -13.11 -21.31
CA VAL A 73 -18.41 -13.00 -20.03
C VAL A 73 -16.97 -13.52 -20.13
N TRP A 74 -16.05 -12.72 -19.69
CA TRP A 74 -14.63 -13.08 -19.59
C TRP A 74 -14.35 -13.69 -18.23
N SER A 75 -13.55 -14.76 -18.18
CA SER A 75 -13.19 -15.41 -16.93
C SER A 75 -11.74 -15.90 -16.93
N VAL A 76 -11.16 -15.94 -15.73
CA VAL A 76 -9.84 -16.55 -15.49
C VAL A 76 -9.75 -16.98 -14.02
N THR A 77 -9.09 -18.12 -13.80
CA THR A 77 -8.64 -18.54 -12.47
C THR A 77 -7.13 -18.41 -12.40
N THR A 78 -6.63 -17.75 -11.36
CA THR A 78 -5.19 -17.55 -11.15
C THR A 78 -4.51 -18.84 -10.68
N THR A 79 -3.18 -18.85 -10.64
CA THR A 79 -2.44 -19.74 -9.73
C THR A 79 -2.67 -19.28 -8.29
N PRO A 80 -2.35 -20.11 -7.26
CA PRO A 80 -2.43 -19.69 -5.88
C PRO A 80 -1.71 -18.37 -5.64
N LEU A 81 -2.38 -17.46 -4.96
CA LEU A 81 -1.87 -16.15 -4.56
C LEU A 81 -1.34 -16.22 -3.12
N VAL A 82 -0.49 -15.29 -2.76
CA VAL A 82 -0.01 -15.14 -1.37
C VAL A 82 -1.15 -14.62 -0.51
N VAL A 83 -1.24 -15.05 0.73
CA VAL A 83 -2.23 -14.54 1.71
C VAL A 83 -2.08 -13.03 1.92
N GLY A 84 -3.19 -12.35 2.24
CA GLY A 84 -3.26 -10.92 2.49
C GLY A 84 -3.85 -10.11 1.35
N PHE A 85 -3.75 -8.79 1.47
CA PHE A 85 -4.30 -7.84 0.52
C PHE A 85 -3.49 -7.76 -0.77
N HIS A 86 -4.19 -7.75 -1.91
CA HIS A 86 -3.59 -7.52 -3.22
C HIS A 86 -4.33 -6.42 -3.99
N TYR A 87 -3.57 -5.48 -4.55
CA TYR A 87 -4.08 -4.62 -5.60
C TYR A 87 -4.22 -5.40 -6.90
N TYR A 88 -5.30 -5.18 -7.62
CA TYR A 88 -5.42 -5.65 -9.00
C TYR A 88 -6.14 -4.61 -9.89
N SER A 89 -6.00 -4.78 -11.18
CA SER A 89 -6.72 -3.99 -12.19
C SER A 89 -7.11 -4.87 -13.38
N LEU A 90 -8.09 -4.42 -14.12
CA LEU A 90 -8.47 -5.00 -15.40
C LEU A 90 -7.78 -4.23 -16.53
N GLN A 91 -7.30 -4.94 -17.54
CA GLN A 91 -6.95 -4.35 -18.82
C GLN A 91 -7.96 -4.82 -19.86
N ILE A 92 -8.75 -3.88 -20.40
CA ILE A 92 -9.76 -4.12 -21.42
C ILE A 92 -9.31 -3.37 -22.68
N ASP A 93 -8.92 -4.11 -23.73
CA ASP A 93 -8.43 -3.57 -24.98
C ASP A 93 -7.31 -2.51 -24.81
N GLY A 94 -6.45 -2.73 -23.81
CA GLY A 94 -5.33 -1.84 -23.49
C GLY A 94 -5.64 -0.75 -22.45
N ALA A 95 -6.91 -0.46 -22.17
CA ALA A 95 -7.28 0.47 -21.09
C ALA A 95 -7.17 -0.20 -19.73
N THR A 96 -6.53 0.46 -18.78
CA THR A 96 -6.46 -0.02 -17.37
C THR A 96 -7.63 0.58 -16.61
N VAL A 97 -8.45 -0.28 -16.02
CA VAL A 97 -9.66 0.11 -15.28
C VAL A 97 -9.75 -0.65 -13.95
N ALA A 98 -10.43 -0.06 -12.98
CA ALA A 98 -10.83 -0.77 -11.78
C ALA A 98 -12.00 -1.71 -12.09
N ASP A 99 -12.08 -2.82 -11.36
CA ASP A 99 -13.23 -3.73 -11.41
C ASP A 99 -14.40 -3.11 -10.63
N PRO A 100 -15.55 -2.89 -11.26
CA PRO A 100 -16.70 -2.31 -10.56
C PRO A 100 -17.30 -3.24 -9.49
N SER A 101 -16.90 -4.49 -9.45
CA SER A 101 -17.40 -5.48 -8.50
C SER A 101 -16.72 -5.43 -7.13
N THR A 102 -15.68 -4.61 -6.96
CA THR A 102 -14.94 -4.50 -5.68
C THR A 102 -14.75 -3.05 -5.26
N MET A 103 -14.42 -2.86 -3.98
CA MET A 103 -13.95 -1.58 -3.48
C MET A 103 -12.65 -1.18 -4.17
N THR A 104 -12.42 0.12 -4.29
CA THR A 104 -11.20 0.68 -4.89
C THR A 104 -10.31 1.30 -3.84
N TYR A 105 -9.00 1.18 -4.07
CA TYR A 105 -7.93 1.63 -3.20
C TYR A 105 -6.88 2.42 -3.97
N PHE A 106 -6.39 3.50 -3.40
CA PHE A 106 -5.30 4.23 -4.01
C PHE A 106 -3.97 3.51 -3.75
N GLY A 107 -3.39 2.97 -4.82
CA GLY A 107 -2.11 2.27 -4.77
C GLY A 107 -1.40 2.31 -6.11
N SER A 108 -0.09 2.16 -6.14
CA SER A 108 0.71 2.31 -7.37
C SER A 108 0.41 3.62 -8.12
N GLY A 109 -0.12 4.62 -7.40
CA GLY A 109 -0.45 5.96 -7.86
C GLY A 109 -1.76 6.10 -8.65
N TRP A 110 -2.68 5.14 -8.62
CA TRP A 110 -4.04 5.21 -9.17
C TRP A 110 -5.04 4.45 -8.31
N GLN A 111 -6.33 4.54 -8.67
CA GLN A 111 -7.36 3.71 -8.06
C GLN A 111 -7.27 2.30 -8.65
N ASN A 112 -6.95 1.33 -7.82
CA ASN A 112 -6.97 -0.10 -8.12
C ASN A 112 -8.16 -0.75 -7.44
N SER A 113 -8.55 -1.91 -7.92
CA SER A 113 -9.39 -2.84 -7.17
C SER A 113 -8.57 -3.57 -6.10
N GLY A 114 -9.24 -4.10 -5.09
CA GLY A 114 -8.62 -4.93 -4.05
C GLY A 114 -9.20 -6.34 -4.00
N ILE A 115 -8.38 -7.30 -3.63
CA ILE A 115 -8.80 -8.63 -3.24
C ILE A 115 -8.03 -9.05 -2.00
N GLU A 116 -8.74 -9.65 -1.04
CA GLU A 116 -8.14 -10.24 0.15
C GLU A 116 -8.06 -11.75 -0.03
N ILE A 117 -6.86 -12.31 0.08
CA ILE A 117 -6.64 -13.75 0.14
C ILE A 117 -6.61 -14.13 1.63
N PRO A 118 -7.54 -14.97 2.10
CA PRO A 118 -7.70 -15.24 3.51
C PRO A 118 -6.43 -15.81 4.16
N GLU A 119 -6.17 -15.36 5.37
CA GLU A 119 -5.16 -15.94 6.26
C GLU A 119 -5.56 -17.35 6.72
N ALA A 120 -4.60 -18.08 7.27
CA ALA A 120 -4.86 -19.36 7.92
C ALA A 120 -5.86 -19.21 9.07
N ALA A 121 -6.64 -20.25 9.34
CA ALA A 121 -7.61 -20.24 10.43
C ALA A 121 -6.97 -19.84 11.77
N GLY A 122 -7.57 -18.87 12.45
CA GLY A 122 -7.10 -18.32 13.72
C GLY A 122 -6.15 -17.10 13.59
N VAL A 123 -5.77 -16.71 12.39
CA VAL A 123 -5.05 -15.44 12.14
C VAL A 123 -6.09 -14.37 11.83
N ASP A 124 -6.46 -13.61 12.85
CA ASP A 124 -7.59 -12.67 12.80
C ASP A 124 -7.27 -11.29 13.40
N TYR A 125 -5.99 -10.99 13.58
CA TYR A 125 -5.54 -9.76 14.25
C TYR A 125 -5.96 -8.47 13.51
N HIS A 126 -6.20 -8.54 12.22
CA HIS A 126 -6.59 -7.43 11.34
C HIS A 126 -8.09 -7.38 11.07
N LEU A 127 -8.87 -8.34 11.57
CA LEU A 127 -10.31 -8.39 11.35
C LEU A 127 -11.05 -7.56 12.41
N ALA A 128 -12.22 -7.04 12.05
CA ALA A 128 -13.12 -6.42 13.01
C ALA A 128 -13.59 -7.45 14.05
N LYS A 129 -13.46 -7.13 15.34
CA LYS A 129 -13.89 -7.96 16.47
C LYS A 129 -14.86 -7.18 17.34
N ASP A 130 -15.59 -7.89 18.19
CA ASP A 130 -16.47 -7.29 19.20
C ASP A 130 -15.62 -6.75 20.38
N VAL A 131 -14.92 -5.65 20.13
CA VAL A 131 -14.10 -4.91 21.09
C VAL A 131 -14.39 -3.41 20.96
N PRO A 132 -14.06 -2.58 21.94
CA PRO A 132 -14.16 -1.13 21.77
C PRO A 132 -13.31 -0.65 20.61
N HIS A 133 -13.89 0.15 19.72
CA HIS A 133 -13.23 0.69 18.53
C HIS A 133 -12.82 2.14 18.69
N GLY A 134 -11.66 2.47 18.14
CA GLY A 134 -11.17 3.83 17.97
C GLY A 134 -11.85 4.55 16.79
N HIS A 135 -11.40 5.76 16.53
CA HIS A 135 -11.91 6.59 15.45
C HIS A 135 -10.82 6.99 14.48
N VAL A 136 -11.05 6.81 13.18
CA VAL A 136 -10.24 7.41 12.12
C VAL A 136 -10.95 8.66 11.61
N SER A 137 -10.33 9.83 11.82
CA SER A 137 -10.87 11.12 11.38
C SER A 137 -9.99 11.76 10.31
N GLN A 138 -10.63 12.40 9.33
CA GLN A 138 -9.94 13.21 8.33
C GLN A 138 -9.65 14.60 8.94
N GLN A 139 -8.38 15.00 8.87
CA GLN A 139 -7.92 16.31 9.34
C GLN A 139 -7.28 17.09 8.20
N TRP A 140 -7.79 18.32 7.96
CA TRP A 140 -7.16 19.27 7.07
C TRP A 140 -6.29 20.25 7.84
N TYR A 141 -5.15 20.62 7.27
CA TYR A 141 -4.28 21.65 7.82
C TYR A 141 -3.59 22.43 6.70
N SER A 142 -3.34 23.72 6.97
CA SER A 142 -2.56 24.56 6.06
C SER A 142 -1.08 24.33 6.28
N SER A 143 -0.35 23.94 5.25
CA SER A 143 1.09 23.78 5.29
C SER A 143 1.79 25.00 4.71
N LYS A 144 2.59 25.64 5.53
CA LYS A 144 3.44 26.77 5.11
C LYS A 144 4.54 26.32 4.16
N VAL A 145 5.10 25.12 4.39
CA VAL A 145 6.21 24.58 3.60
C VAL A 145 5.76 24.25 2.18
N THR A 146 4.57 23.65 2.03
CA THR A 146 4.05 23.29 0.70
C THR A 146 3.18 24.36 0.07
N GLY A 147 2.83 25.42 0.81
CA GLY A 147 2.00 26.52 0.33
C GLY A 147 0.56 26.10 -0.01
N ARG A 148 0.07 24.98 0.53
CA ARG A 148 -1.26 24.45 0.24
C ARG A 148 -1.93 23.80 1.44
N TRP A 149 -3.23 23.57 1.35
CA TRP A 149 -3.96 22.71 2.27
C TRP A 149 -3.54 21.26 2.05
N ARG A 150 -3.29 20.57 3.15
CA ARG A 150 -2.95 19.15 3.19
C ARG A 150 -3.98 18.42 4.03
N ARG A 151 -4.15 17.14 3.73
CA ARG A 151 -5.03 16.23 4.44
C ARG A 151 -4.18 15.13 5.08
N CYS A 152 -4.49 14.79 6.32
CA CYS A 152 -4.02 13.57 6.96
C CYS A 152 -5.21 12.83 7.59
N PHE A 153 -5.03 11.55 7.90
CA PHE A 153 -5.97 10.79 8.71
C PHE A 153 -5.37 10.53 10.08
N VAL A 154 -6.22 10.61 11.10
CA VAL A 154 -5.79 10.47 12.49
C VAL A 154 -6.67 9.44 13.18
N TYR A 155 -6.05 8.33 13.58
CA TYR A 155 -6.68 7.37 14.47
C TYR A 155 -6.53 7.86 15.92
N THR A 156 -7.63 7.81 16.67
CA THR A 156 -7.68 8.03 18.11
C THR A 156 -8.18 6.75 18.81
N PRO A 157 -7.59 6.36 19.96
CA PRO A 157 -7.93 5.08 20.58
C PRO A 157 -9.35 5.06 21.15
N PRO A 158 -9.92 3.87 21.48
CA PRO A 158 -11.30 3.71 21.89
C PRO A 158 -11.74 4.59 23.07
N ASP A 159 -10.84 4.82 24.04
CA ASP A 159 -11.13 5.63 25.22
C ASP A 159 -10.95 7.15 25.00
N TYR A 160 -10.57 7.57 23.80
CA TYR A 160 -10.27 8.97 23.51
C TYR A 160 -11.48 9.88 23.76
N GLY A 161 -12.69 9.46 23.40
CA GLY A 161 -13.91 10.25 23.60
C GLY A 161 -14.38 10.32 25.06
N THR A 162 -14.13 9.28 25.85
CA THR A 162 -14.62 9.13 27.23
C THR A 162 -13.61 9.56 28.29
N ASN A 163 -12.31 9.32 28.08
CA ASN A 163 -11.25 9.73 29.00
C ASN A 163 -10.66 11.07 28.59
N VAL A 164 -11.39 12.14 28.83
CA VAL A 164 -11.04 13.50 28.39
C VAL A 164 -9.76 14.07 29.03
N LYS A 165 -9.28 13.48 30.13
CA LYS A 165 -8.03 13.89 30.81
C LYS A 165 -6.80 13.16 30.28
N ALA A 166 -6.97 12.01 29.63
CA ALA A 166 -5.86 11.25 29.11
C ALA A 166 -5.16 11.97 27.96
N ARG A 167 -3.84 11.83 27.92
CA ARG A 167 -2.99 12.23 26.80
C ARG A 167 -2.26 11.01 26.28
N TYR A 168 -1.97 10.99 24.99
CA TYR A 168 -1.53 9.79 24.28
C TYR A 168 -0.20 10.04 23.55
N PRO A 169 0.70 9.04 23.51
CA PRO A 169 1.83 9.08 22.61
C PRO A 169 1.35 9.09 21.17
N VAL A 170 2.21 9.52 20.25
CA VAL A 170 1.88 9.66 18.83
C VAL A 170 2.79 8.81 17.97
N LEU A 171 2.20 8.00 17.09
CA LEU A 171 2.88 7.32 15.99
C LEU A 171 2.58 8.05 14.67
N TYR A 172 3.60 8.53 13.98
CA TYR A 172 3.51 8.99 12.60
C TYR A 172 3.79 7.81 11.69
N LEU A 173 2.77 7.35 10.95
CA LEU A 173 2.80 6.13 10.15
C LEU A 173 2.72 6.45 8.67
N LEU A 174 3.75 6.09 7.92
CA LEU A 174 3.99 6.56 6.56
C LEU A 174 3.75 5.45 5.54
N HIS A 175 3.03 5.80 4.47
CA HIS A 175 2.66 4.90 3.37
C HIS A 175 3.84 4.57 2.44
N GLY A 176 3.67 3.54 1.59
CA GLY A 176 4.62 3.11 0.57
C GLY A 176 4.58 3.97 -0.71
N TRP A 177 5.42 3.61 -1.69
CA TRP A 177 5.42 4.30 -2.98
C TRP A 177 4.10 4.06 -3.72
N GLY A 178 3.54 5.14 -4.25
CA GLY A 178 2.32 5.07 -5.03
C GLY A 178 1.04 4.98 -4.22
N GLU A 179 1.13 4.98 -2.91
CA GLU A 179 0.01 5.08 -1.98
C GLU A 179 -0.19 6.53 -1.52
N ASP A 180 -1.17 6.74 -0.67
CA ASP A 180 -1.46 8.02 -0.03
C ASP A 180 -1.79 7.85 1.47
N GLU A 181 -2.26 8.90 2.09
CA GLU A 181 -2.62 8.93 3.51
C GLU A 181 -3.76 7.99 3.92
N THR A 182 -4.44 7.35 2.95
CA THR A 182 -5.53 6.41 3.25
C THR A 182 -5.04 4.96 3.42
N GLY A 183 -3.86 4.64 2.87
CA GLY A 183 -3.39 3.25 2.72
C GLY A 183 -3.38 2.45 4.01
N TRP A 184 -2.92 3.04 5.11
CA TRP A 184 -2.78 2.30 6.36
C TRP A 184 -4.08 1.93 7.05
N PHE A 185 -5.16 2.70 6.88
CA PHE A 185 -6.45 2.33 7.51
C PHE A 185 -7.42 1.66 6.53
N THR A 186 -7.31 1.87 5.22
CA THR A 186 -8.20 1.20 4.25
C THR A 186 -7.76 -0.22 3.95
N GLN A 187 -6.56 -0.40 3.37
CA GLN A 187 -6.03 -1.73 3.06
C GLN A 187 -5.07 -2.29 4.13
N GLY A 188 -4.50 -1.42 4.98
CA GLY A 188 -3.61 -1.84 6.07
C GLY A 188 -4.31 -2.15 7.39
N HIS A 189 -5.61 -1.81 7.53
CA HIS A 189 -6.45 -2.10 8.71
C HIS A 189 -5.82 -1.71 10.05
N VAL A 190 -5.01 -0.65 10.08
CA VAL A 190 -4.24 -0.26 11.27
C VAL A 190 -5.14 0.09 12.46
N ASP A 191 -6.31 0.62 12.22
CA ASP A 191 -7.34 0.91 13.20
C ASP A 191 -7.84 -0.38 13.88
N LEU A 192 -8.26 -1.37 13.11
CA LEU A 192 -8.72 -2.67 13.63
C LEU A 192 -7.61 -3.43 14.36
N ILE A 193 -6.39 -3.41 13.80
CA ILE A 193 -5.21 -3.99 14.44
C ILE A 193 -4.97 -3.35 15.79
N MET A 194 -5.02 -2.02 15.87
CA MET A 194 -4.78 -1.30 17.13
C MET A 194 -5.88 -1.54 18.14
N ASP A 195 -7.15 -1.55 17.73
CA ASP A 195 -8.28 -1.85 18.62
C ASP A 195 -8.14 -3.25 19.23
N ASN A 196 -7.84 -4.26 18.40
CA ASN A 196 -7.62 -5.62 18.86
C ASN A 196 -6.41 -5.72 19.81
N LEU A 197 -5.30 -5.04 19.52
CA LEU A 197 -4.11 -5.06 20.36
C LEU A 197 -4.33 -4.32 21.69
N ILE A 198 -5.06 -3.21 21.68
CA ILE A 198 -5.40 -2.45 22.89
C ILE A 198 -6.33 -3.27 23.78
N ALA A 199 -7.39 -3.87 23.20
CA ALA A 199 -8.30 -4.74 23.94
C ALA A 199 -7.60 -5.95 24.53
N ALA A 200 -6.65 -6.56 23.82
CA ALA A 200 -5.80 -7.64 24.30
C ALA A 200 -4.68 -7.20 25.28
N ARG A 201 -4.57 -5.89 25.59
CA ARG A 201 -3.50 -5.29 26.41
C ARG A 201 -2.08 -5.54 25.85
N LYS A 202 -1.96 -5.74 24.56
CA LYS A 202 -0.68 -5.93 23.83
C LYS A 202 -0.10 -4.63 23.28
N ALA A 203 -0.93 -3.59 23.16
CA ALA A 203 -0.50 -2.24 22.82
C ALA A 203 -1.04 -1.21 23.80
N LYS A 204 -0.28 -0.12 23.98
CA LYS A 204 -0.77 1.05 24.70
C LYS A 204 -1.68 1.87 23.79
N PRO A 205 -2.77 2.48 24.31
CA PRO A 205 -3.53 3.45 23.57
C PRO A 205 -2.62 4.56 23.03
N MET A 206 -2.74 4.89 21.74
CA MET A 206 -1.94 5.93 21.09
C MET A 206 -2.73 6.59 19.97
N ILE A 207 -2.31 7.79 19.60
CA ILE A 207 -2.76 8.48 18.38
C ILE A 207 -1.87 8.01 17.23
N ILE A 208 -2.48 7.71 16.07
CA ILE A 208 -1.72 7.40 14.85
C ILE A 208 -2.05 8.46 13.80
N VAL A 209 -1.03 9.09 13.24
CA VAL A 209 -1.15 10.13 12.21
C VAL A 209 -0.61 9.59 10.90
N MET A 210 -1.46 9.56 9.89
CA MET A 210 -1.17 9.09 8.54
C MET A 210 -1.24 10.28 7.58
N ASP A 211 -0.11 10.77 7.11
CA ASP A 211 -0.01 11.90 6.18
C ASP A 211 0.57 11.45 4.84
N ASN A 212 0.29 12.22 3.80
CA ASN A 212 0.79 11.96 2.46
C ASN A 212 2.25 12.34 2.32
N LEU A 213 3.11 11.38 1.93
CA LEU A 213 4.54 11.60 1.73
C LEU A 213 4.89 12.50 0.53
N ASN A 214 3.94 12.70 -0.39
CA ASN A 214 4.15 13.52 -1.57
C ASN A 214 4.10 15.02 -1.22
N ALA A 215 5.01 15.46 -0.34
CA ALA A 215 5.18 16.85 0.02
C ALA A 215 6.16 17.52 -0.96
N VAL A 216 5.71 18.56 -1.64
CA VAL A 216 6.49 19.34 -2.59
C VAL A 216 6.31 20.84 -2.32
N LYS A 217 7.37 21.62 -2.52
CA LYS A 217 7.31 23.10 -2.41
C LYS A 217 6.56 23.67 -3.61
N PRO A 218 6.08 24.93 -3.51
CA PRO A 218 5.47 25.60 -4.66
C PRO A 218 6.39 25.57 -5.88
N GLY A 219 5.82 25.19 -7.02
CA GLY A 219 6.58 25.05 -8.29
C GLY A 219 7.29 23.70 -8.49
N GLU A 220 7.35 22.83 -7.48
CA GLU A 220 7.86 21.46 -7.60
C GLU A 220 6.74 20.47 -7.94
N SER A 221 7.11 19.35 -8.56
CA SER A 221 6.20 18.22 -8.84
C SER A 221 6.57 16.99 -8.01
N ALA A 222 5.57 16.27 -7.52
CA ALA A 222 5.82 15.01 -6.85
C ALA A 222 6.38 13.96 -7.82
N ALA A 223 7.38 13.22 -7.37
CA ALA A 223 8.08 12.23 -8.20
C ALA A 223 7.15 11.17 -8.82
N ILE A 224 6.05 10.84 -8.13
CA ILE A 224 5.06 9.89 -8.64
C ILE A 224 4.35 10.39 -9.91
N PHE A 225 4.06 11.68 -10.03
CA PHE A 225 3.42 12.24 -11.23
C PHE A 225 4.41 12.30 -12.40
N ALA A 226 5.69 12.58 -12.11
CA ALA A 226 6.74 12.54 -13.12
C ALA A 226 6.99 11.11 -13.63
N ALA A 227 7.02 10.13 -12.75
CA ALA A 227 7.18 8.71 -13.11
C ALA A 227 6.06 8.18 -14.01
N ARG A 228 4.89 8.85 -14.02
CA ARG A 228 3.73 8.52 -14.86
C ARG A 228 3.66 9.34 -16.15
N GLY A 229 4.59 10.23 -16.39
CA GLY A 229 4.51 11.16 -17.51
C GLY A 229 3.37 12.18 -17.42
N LEU A 230 2.73 12.31 -16.25
CA LEU A 230 1.65 13.29 -16.03
C LEU A 230 2.18 14.72 -15.87
N VAL A 231 3.44 14.85 -15.48
CA VAL A 231 4.19 16.10 -15.40
C VAL A 231 5.64 15.84 -15.82
N PRO A 232 6.39 16.84 -16.27
CA PRO A 232 7.81 16.69 -16.58
C PRO A 232 8.59 16.18 -15.36
N ALA A 233 9.61 15.37 -15.60
CA ALA A 233 10.49 14.92 -14.52
C ALA A 233 11.16 16.14 -13.85
N PRO A 234 11.37 16.12 -12.52
CA PRO A 234 12.08 17.18 -11.83
C PRO A 234 13.45 17.43 -12.47
N GLY A 235 13.72 18.67 -12.89
CA GLY A 235 14.96 19.04 -13.57
C GLY A 235 14.93 18.84 -15.10
N ALA A 236 13.85 18.35 -15.70
CA ALA A 236 13.68 18.40 -17.15
C ALA A 236 13.46 19.85 -17.57
N ALA A 237 14.27 20.32 -18.52
CA ALA A 237 14.04 21.63 -19.14
C ALA A 237 12.62 21.63 -19.77
N PRO A 238 11.86 22.75 -19.71
CA PRO A 238 10.60 22.85 -20.39
C PRO A 238 10.84 22.55 -21.88
N ALA A 239 10.11 21.57 -22.42
CA ALA A 239 10.16 21.30 -23.84
C ALA A 239 9.88 22.61 -24.57
N ALA A 240 10.82 23.07 -25.37
CA ALA A 240 10.63 24.25 -26.20
C ALA A 240 9.34 24.04 -26.99
N ARG A 241 8.36 24.93 -26.84
CA ARG A 241 7.16 24.96 -27.68
C ARG A 241 7.63 25.29 -29.08
N GLY A 242 8.02 24.25 -29.81
CA GLY A 242 8.31 24.34 -31.22
C GLY A 242 7.04 24.72 -31.97
N GLY A 243 7.17 25.73 -32.84
CA GLY A 243 6.14 26.44 -33.53
C GLY A 243 5.18 25.57 -34.33
N THR A 244 4.04 26.14 -34.51
CA THR A 244 3.06 26.03 -35.63
C THR A 244 3.37 24.96 -36.68
N GLY A 245 2.76 23.80 -36.55
CA GLY A 245 2.67 22.77 -37.58
C GLY A 245 1.21 22.39 -37.78
N SER A 246 0.78 22.42 -39.05
CA SER A 246 -0.56 22.16 -39.59
C SER A 246 -1.31 20.97 -38.99
N PRO A 247 -2.65 21.02 -39.03
CA PRO A 247 -3.48 19.90 -38.55
C PRO A 247 -3.52 18.79 -39.60
N GLY A 248 -3.05 17.63 -39.23
CA GLY A 248 -3.22 16.45 -40.09
C GLY A 248 -2.09 15.45 -39.97
N GLN A 249 -2.00 14.75 -38.84
CA GLN A 249 -1.46 13.38 -38.81
C GLN A 249 -1.88 12.70 -37.52
N GLY A 250 -2.33 11.46 -37.64
CA GLY A 250 -3.02 10.66 -36.66
C GLY A 250 -2.29 10.52 -35.31
N VAL A 251 -3.07 10.43 -34.28
CA VAL A 251 -2.64 10.04 -32.93
C VAL A 251 -1.91 8.71 -33.08
N PRO A 252 -0.61 8.63 -32.70
CA PRO A 252 0.06 7.32 -32.60
C PRO A 252 -0.66 6.48 -31.56
N PRO A 253 -0.81 5.17 -31.78
CA PRO A 253 -1.44 4.30 -30.79
C PRO A 253 -0.67 4.42 -29.47
N ALA A 254 -1.43 4.53 -28.38
CA ALA A 254 -0.90 4.61 -27.02
C ALA A 254 0.12 3.49 -26.82
N GLY A 255 1.38 3.87 -26.77
CA GLY A 255 2.48 2.94 -26.59
C GLY A 255 2.26 2.12 -25.34
N THR A 256 2.33 0.83 -25.48
CA THR A 256 2.44 -0.18 -24.45
C THR A 256 3.35 0.34 -23.33
N VAL A 257 2.78 0.71 -22.19
CA VAL A 257 3.57 0.85 -20.96
C VAL A 257 3.95 -0.57 -20.56
N ALA A 258 5.10 -1.02 -21.09
CA ALA A 258 5.74 -2.23 -20.64
C ALA A 258 5.84 -2.16 -19.11
N GLY A 259 5.36 -3.19 -18.44
CA GLY A 259 5.51 -3.32 -17.00
C GLY A 259 6.96 -3.04 -16.63
N ALA A 260 7.19 -1.97 -15.91
CA ALA A 260 8.52 -1.61 -15.45
C ALA A 260 8.94 -2.61 -14.37
N GLN A 261 9.50 -3.73 -14.82
CA GLN A 261 10.54 -4.37 -14.02
C GLN A 261 11.65 -3.32 -13.81
N PRO A 262 12.25 -3.22 -12.63
CA PRO A 262 13.39 -2.33 -12.43
C PRO A 262 14.55 -2.82 -13.29
N GLY A 263 14.64 -2.29 -14.51
CA GLY A 263 15.74 -2.50 -15.43
C GLY A 263 17.02 -1.91 -14.88
N ARG A 264 18.05 -2.73 -14.83
CA ARG A 264 19.44 -2.35 -14.62
C ARG A 264 19.84 -1.26 -15.61
N GLY A 265 20.25 -0.12 -15.08
CA GLY A 265 20.82 0.99 -15.84
C GLY A 265 21.24 2.09 -14.89
N ALA A 266 22.36 1.87 -14.17
CA ALA A 266 23.04 2.92 -13.42
C ALA A 266 23.73 3.84 -14.40
N THR A 267 23.23 5.06 -14.58
CA THR A 267 24.04 6.18 -15.05
C THR A 267 24.71 6.85 -13.85
N PRO A 268 26.04 7.04 -13.83
CA PRO A 268 26.71 7.76 -12.75
C PRO A 268 26.46 9.27 -12.96
N GLY A 269 25.88 9.93 -11.93
CA GLY A 269 25.92 11.39 -11.87
C GLY A 269 24.63 12.15 -11.75
N GLY A 270 23.56 11.59 -11.17
CA GLY A 270 22.38 12.37 -10.82
C GLY A 270 22.12 12.31 -9.31
N ARG A 271 22.19 13.44 -8.61
CA ARG A 271 21.56 13.58 -7.29
C ARG A 271 20.07 13.35 -7.51
N GLY A 272 19.61 12.13 -7.20
CA GLY A 272 18.33 11.61 -7.60
C GLY A 272 17.17 12.47 -7.10
N ALA A 273 16.16 12.65 -7.94
CA ALA A 273 14.88 13.30 -7.66
C ALA A 273 14.17 12.77 -6.38
N GLY A 274 14.58 11.60 -5.86
CA GLY A 274 14.10 11.06 -4.58
C GLY A 274 14.60 11.79 -3.33
N GLY A 275 15.64 12.63 -3.45
CA GLY A 275 16.20 13.37 -2.30
C GLY A 275 15.42 14.63 -1.93
N MET A 276 14.89 15.36 -2.91
CA MET A 276 14.24 16.65 -2.65
C MET A 276 12.86 16.49 -1.94
N GLY A 277 12.03 15.53 -2.32
CA GLY A 277 10.75 15.32 -1.65
C GLY A 277 10.89 14.84 -0.20
N ARG A 278 11.96 14.11 0.13
CA ARG A 278 12.21 13.63 1.50
C ARG A 278 12.57 14.75 2.46
N THR A 279 13.34 15.72 2.03
CA THR A 279 13.69 16.91 2.84
C THR A 279 12.49 17.82 3.02
N THR A 280 11.68 18.03 1.97
CA THR A 280 10.45 18.83 2.04
C THR A 280 9.45 18.22 3.01
N PHE A 281 9.26 16.88 2.98
CA PHE A 281 8.40 16.21 3.96
C PHE A 281 8.90 16.37 5.39
N THR A 282 10.21 16.23 5.62
CA THR A 282 10.82 16.41 6.95
C THR A 282 10.60 17.83 7.46
N GLU A 283 10.83 18.84 6.64
CA GLU A 283 10.60 20.25 6.98
C GLU A 283 9.12 20.50 7.30
N MET A 284 8.22 20.02 6.46
CA MET A 284 6.78 20.14 6.65
C MET A 284 6.30 19.44 7.93
N MET A 285 6.86 18.25 8.22
CA MET A 285 6.52 17.51 9.43
C MET A 285 6.83 18.30 10.70
N PHE A 286 7.98 18.95 10.76
CA PHE A 286 8.38 19.74 11.95
C PHE A 286 7.73 21.12 12.02
N THR A 287 7.53 21.75 10.88
CA THR A 287 6.97 23.12 10.82
C THR A 287 5.46 23.13 10.94
N ASP A 288 4.78 22.16 10.34
CA ASP A 288 3.33 22.19 10.16
C ASP A 288 2.61 21.03 10.85
N LEU A 289 3.00 19.78 10.56
CA LEU A 289 2.24 18.59 10.97
C LEU A 289 2.30 18.32 12.47
N ILE A 290 3.50 18.20 13.05
CA ILE A 290 3.65 17.95 14.50
C ILE A 290 3.00 19.07 15.33
N PRO A 291 3.25 20.36 15.06
CA PRO A 291 2.59 21.44 15.79
C PRO A 291 1.06 21.42 15.63
N MET A 292 0.53 21.05 14.48
CA MET A 292 -0.92 20.91 14.28
C MET A 292 -1.47 19.78 15.15
N VAL A 293 -0.84 18.61 15.14
CA VAL A 293 -1.27 17.45 15.94
C VAL A 293 -1.26 17.76 17.43
N GLU A 294 -0.18 18.35 17.95
CA GLU A 294 -0.04 18.67 19.37
C GLU A 294 -1.03 19.76 19.84
N ARG A 295 -1.45 20.64 18.94
CA ARG A 295 -2.47 21.68 19.23
C ARG A 295 -3.89 21.15 19.16
N THR A 296 -4.16 20.21 18.24
CA THR A 296 -5.52 19.73 17.91
C THR A 296 -5.91 18.53 18.76
N TYR A 297 -4.96 17.66 19.06
CA TYR A 297 -5.20 16.40 19.76
C TYR A 297 -4.57 16.39 21.14
N ARG A 298 -5.04 15.51 22.03
CA ARG A 298 -4.43 15.28 23.34
C ARG A 298 -3.16 14.45 23.23
N ALA A 299 -2.23 14.94 22.44
CA ALA A 299 -0.92 14.34 22.23
C ALA A 299 0.02 14.65 23.40
N LEU A 300 0.79 13.67 23.86
CA LEU A 300 1.91 13.86 24.75
C LEU A 300 3.08 14.48 23.96
N PRO A 301 3.63 15.61 24.40
CA PRO A 301 4.75 16.26 23.73
C PRO A 301 6.06 15.50 23.97
N GLY A 302 7.07 15.87 23.20
CA GLY A 302 8.44 15.40 23.38
C GLY A 302 8.75 14.06 22.75
N ARG A 303 10.05 13.80 22.58
CA ARG A 303 10.60 12.66 21.87
C ARG A 303 10.22 11.31 22.47
N GLU A 304 10.11 11.23 23.79
CA GLU A 304 9.81 9.98 24.52
C GLU A 304 8.37 9.48 24.28
N ASN A 305 7.54 10.31 23.69
CA ASN A 305 6.16 10.00 23.36
C ASN A 305 5.90 10.03 21.85
N ARG A 306 6.97 10.10 21.04
CA ARG A 306 6.83 10.22 19.59
C ARG A 306 7.54 9.10 18.88
N ALA A 307 6.77 8.38 18.06
CA ALA A 307 7.24 7.31 17.19
C ALA A 307 7.07 7.70 15.71
N MET A 308 7.90 7.13 14.86
CA MET A 308 7.77 7.23 13.41
C MET A 308 8.02 5.86 12.79
N ALA A 309 7.13 5.43 11.90
CA ALA A 309 7.29 4.17 11.18
C ALA A 309 6.74 4.29 9.75
N GLY A 310 7.11 3.38 8.87
CA GLY A 310 6.59 3.40 7.50
C GLY A 310 7.00 2.21 6.66
N LEU A 311 6.26 2.03 5.56
CA LEU A 311 6.45 0.96 4.59
C LEU A 311 7.29 1.44 3.41
N SER A 312 8.31 0.69 2.98
CA SER A 312 9.07 0.91 1.74
C SER A 312 9.59 2.36 1.63
N MET A 313 9.01 3.19 0.78
CA MET A 313 9.32 4.62 0.69
C MET A 313 9.12 5.31 2.05
N GLY A 314 8.05 5.00 2.76
CA GLY A 314 7.76 5.51 4.11
C GLY A 314 8.78 5.05 5.15
N GLY A 315 9.27 3.82 5.07
CA GLY A 315 10.37 3.33 5.89
C GLY A 315 11.66 4.09 5.63
N GLY A 316 11.99 4.32 4.37
CA GLY A 316 13.14 5.15 3.99
C GLY A 316 12.99 6.60 4.45
N GLN A 317 11.78 7.16 4.41
CA GLN A 317 11.49 8.49 4.94
C GLN A 317 11.62 8.53 6.47
N THR A 318 11.11 7.48 7.16
CA THR A 318 11.25 7.33 8.62
C THR A 318 12.72 7.40 9.02
N PHE A 319 13.57 6.59 8.39
CA PHE A 319 14.99 6.59 8.72
C PHE A 319 15.68 7.90 8.34
N THR A 320 15.36 8.47 7.18
CA THR A 320 15.91 9.77 6.78
C THR A 320 15.52 10.89 7.76
N THR A 321 14.27 10.91 8.20
CA THR A 321 13.78 11.95 9.12
C THR A 321 14.21 11.69 10.55
N ALA A 322 13.90 10.51 11.10
CA ALA A 322 14.01 10.29 12.53
C ALA A 322 15.45 10.02 12.98
N LEU A 323 16.27 9.31 12.19
CA LEU A 323 17.67 9.08 12.54
C LEU A 323 18.52 10.37 12.53
N ASN A 324 18.16 11.33 11.64
CA ASN A 324 18.82 12.64 11.64
C ASN A 324 18.26 13.61 12.70
N ASN A 325 17.19 13.22 13.44
CA ASN A 325 16.50 14.06 14.41
C ASN A 325 16.13 13.25 15.67
N LEU A 326 17.13 12.58 16.26
CA LEU A 326 16.95 11.76 17.47
C LEU A 326 16.58 12.58 18.72
N ASP A 327 16.59 13.90 18.65
CA ASP A 327 16.03 14.83 19.64
C ASP A 327 14.48 14.95 19.51
N LYS A 328 13.89 14.44 18.43
CA LYS A 328 12.44 14.50 18.14
C LYS A 328 11.74 13.17 18.28
N PHE A 329 12.45 12.03 18.10
CA PHE A 329 11.87 10.69 18.09
C PHE A 329 12.68 9.75 18.99
N ALA A 330 11.99 8.84 19.69
CA ALA A 330 12.61 7.78 20.48
C ALA A 330 12.30 6.37 19.95
N TYR A 331 11.28 6.21 19.10
CA TYR A 331 10.84 4.93 18.54
C TYR A 331 10.79 5.03 17.02
N LEU A 332 11.44 4.09 16.34
CA LEU A 332 11.56 4.09 14.90
C LEU A 332 11.22 2.70 14.35
N GLY A 333 10.51 2.67 13.22
CA GLY A 333 10.14 1.42 12.54
C GLY A 333 10.21 1.55 11.03
N GLY A 334 10.81 0.55 10.38
CA GLY A 334 10.78 0.43 8.92
C GLY A 334 10.34 -0.94 8.49
N PHE A 335 9.30 -0.99 7.64
CA PHE A 335 8.83 -2.18 6.95
C PHE A 335 9.36 -2.12 5.52
N SER A 336 10.26 -3.02 5.14
CA SER A 336 10.88 -3.07 3.79
C SER A 336 11.52 -1.75 3.35
N GLY A 337 11.96 -0.93 4.30
CA GLY A 337 12.57 0.39 4.08
C GLY A 337 14.04 0.41 4.44
N SER A 338 14.81 1.28 3.77
CA SER A 338 16.22 1.51 4.10
C SER A 338 16.58 2.99 3.99
N CYS A 339 17.56 3.45 4.76
CA CYS A 339 18.12 4.78 4.65
C CYS A 339 19.33 4.86 3.69
N GLY A 340 19.88 3.72 3.31
CA GLY A 340 20.90 3.61 2.27
C GLY A 340 20.28 3.29 0.91
N GLY A 341 20.90 3.72 -0.19
CA GLY A 341 20.51 3.27 -1.52
C GLY A 341 20.60 1.74 -1.65
N ARG A 342 19.80 1.15 -2.55
CA ARG A 342 19.87 -0.28 -2.86
C ARG A 342 21.31 -0.64 -3.30
N GLY A 343 21.94 -1.63 -2.65
CA GLY A 343 23.26 -2.13 -3.02
C GLY A 343 24.46 -1.36 -2.47
N GLY A 344 24.25 -0.37 -1.59
CA GLY A 344 25.35 0.31 -0.90
C GLY A 344 25.90 -0.51 0.27
N THR A 345 27.21 -0.43 0.52
CA THR A 345 27.82 -0.97 1.74
C THR A 345 27.38 -0.13 2.94
N PHE A 346 26.96 -0.79 4.02
CA PHE A 346 26.65 -0.10 5.26
C PHE A 346 27.94 0.40 5.92
N ASP A 347 27.99 1.71 6.15
CA ASP A 347 29.03 2.35 6.94
C ASP A 347 28.36 3.12 8.09
N PRO A 348 28.59 2.74 9.36
CA PRO A 348 27.98 3.40 10.52
C PRO A 348 28.22 4.91 10.58
N LYS A 349 29.35 5.38 10.01
CA LYS A 349 29.76 6.79 10.08
C LYS A 349 29.06 7.67 9.05
N THR A 350 28.57 7.09 7.96
CA THR A 350 27.99 7.85 6.84
C THR A 350 26.58 7.43 6.50
N THR A 351 26.23 6.15 6.68
CA THR A 351 24.89 5.64 6.40
C THR A 351 23.89 6.28 7.37
N CYS A 352 22.71 6.64 6.88
CA CYS A 352 21.65 7.31 7.66
C CYS A 352 22.11 8.61 8.33
N GLY A 353 22.99 9.38 7.65
CA GLY A 353 23.54 10.63 8.22
C GLY A 353 24.51 10.42 9.37
N GLY A 354 25.10 9.21 9.49
CA GLY A 354 26.03 8.88 10.56
C GLY A 354 25.38 8.63 11.92
N ALA A 355 24.08 8.34 11.93
CA ALA A 355 23.34 8.11 13.18
C ALA A 355 23.90 6.98 14.03
N PHE A 356 24.62 6.04 13.43
CA PHE A 356 25.23 4.87 14.08
C PHE A 356 26.72 5.03 14.41
N ALA A 357 27.30 6.20 14.15
CA ALA A 357 28.72 6.46 14.37
C ALA A 357 29.16 6.32 15.83
N ASP A 358 28.25 6.63 16.76
CA ASP A 358 28.43 6.42 18.21
C ASP A 358 27.29 5.54 18.74
N PRO A 359 27.52 4.22 18.88
CA PRO A 359 26.50 3.29 19.38
C PRO A 359 26.02 3.60 20.80
N ALA A 360 26.87 4.13 21.67
CA ALA A 360 26.48 4.43 23.05
C ALA A 360 25.53 5.65 23.08
N ALA A 361 25.80 6.68 22.31
CA ALA A 361 24.92 7.83 22.15
C ALA A 361 23.61 7.44 21.47
N PHE A 362 23.66 6.56 20.46
CA PHE A 362 22.49 6.02 19.79
C PHE A 362 21.58 5.27 20.75
N ASN A 363 22.12 4.29 21.47
CA ASN A 363 21.36 3.47 22.43
C ASN A 363 20.77 4.27 23.60
N LYS A 364 21.38 5.39 23.96
CA LYS A 364 20.81 6.33 24.93
C LYS A 364 19.55 7.03 24.39
N LYS A 365 19.51 7.29 23.10
CA LYS A 365 18.43 8.07 22.46
C LYS A 365 17.32 7.19 21.90
N VAL A 366 17.63 6.06 21.30
CA VAL A 366 16.65 5.18 20.64
C VAL A 366 16.15 4.13 21.60
N LYS A 367 14.85 4.11 21.86
CA LYS A 367 14.19 3.12 22.71
C LYS A 367 13.81 1.87 21.94
N VAL A 368 13.38 2.04 20.68
CA VAL A 368 13.05 0.96 19.75
C VAL A 368 13.53 1.33 18.36
N LEU A 369 14.28 0.43 17.74
CA LEU A 369 14.52 0.41 16.30
C LEU A 369 13.96 -0.91 15.76
N PHE A 370 12.87 -0.85 15.03
CA PHE A 370 12.25 -2.00 14.38
C PHE A 370 12.60 -2.04 12.90
N LEU A 371 13.08 -3.18 12.44
CA LEU A 371 13.38 -3.45 11.04
C LEU A 371 12.65 -4.72 10.62
N GLY A 372 11.71 -4.60 9.71
CA GLY A 372 10.96 -5.73 9.17
C GLY A 372 11.10 -5.80 7.65
N ILE A 373 11.20 -7.02 7.12
CA ILE A 373 11.22 -7.28 5.68
C ILE A 373 10.47 -8.58 5.40
N GLY A 374 9.73 -8.63 4.30
CA GLY A 374 9.05 -9.85 3.88
C GLY A 374 10.05 -10.93 3.44
N SER A 375 9.83 -12.17 3.86
CA SER A 375 10.71 -13.31 3.53
C SER A 375 10.79 -13.61 2.02
N ALA A 376 9.78 -13.19 1.26
CA ALA A 376 9.73 -13.34 -0.21
C ALA A 376 10.31 -12.12 -0.95
N GLU A 377 10.69 -11.05 -0.25
CA GLU A 377 11.37 -9.91 -0.86
C GLU A 377 12.82 -10.33 -1.18
N GLY A 378 13.13 -10.40 -2.47
CA GLY A 378 14.43 -10.88 -2.96
C GLY A 378 15.63 -10.11 -2.36
N GLN A 379 16.81 -10.71 -2.45
CA GLN A 379 18.12 -10.38 -1.83
C GLN A 379 18.65 -8.94 -2.02
N GLY A 380 17.84 -7.99 -2.47
CA GLY A 380 18.25 -6.60 -2.69
C GLY A 380 18.14 -5.67 -1.47
N LEU A 381 17.51 -6.11 -0.39
CA LEU A 381 17.45 -5.38 0.88
C LEU A 381 18.38 -6.05 1.87
N SER A 382 19.57 -5.50 2.03
CA SER A 382 20.50 -5.95 3.07
C SER A 382 19.89 -5.60 4.43
N LEU A 383 19.45 -6.62 5.17
CA LEU A 383 19.14 -6.51 6.59
C LEU A 383 20.45 -6.16 7.30
N ILE A 384 20.51 -4.96 7.84
CA ILE A 384 21.55 -4.61 8.79
C ILE A 384 21.13 -5.25 10.10
N HIS A 385 21.72 -6.39 10.43
CA HIS A 385 21.66 -6.91 11.78
C HIS A 385 22.43 -5.99 12.71
N ILE A 386 21.71 -5.20 13.46
CA ILE A 386 22.26 -4.40 14.57
C ILE A 386 22.06 -5.19 15.86
#